data_d3d6b0ff3a0c6d58e6efc487c9a0999f
#
_entry.id   d3d6b0ff3a0c6d58e6efc487c9a0999f
#
_cell.length_a   1.000
_cell.length_b   1.000
_cell.length_c   1.000
_cell.angle_alpha   90.00
_cell.angle_beta   90.00
_cell.angle_gamma   90.00
#
_symmetry.space_group_name_H-M   'P 1'
#
loop_
_entity.id
_entity.type
_entity.pdbx_description
1 polymer ?
#
loop_
_entity_poly.entity_id
_entity_poly.type
_entity_poly.pdbx_seq_one_letter_code
_entity_poly.pdbx_strand_id
1 'polypeptide(L)'
;MANEFIGLGAKFNRWDGSAWTPIANITSITPPAPTKDTVDVTTMDDIDGYRRFIGGLRDGGDAGFSMNFTGGGYGILKSDFENDAIQNYQIVLPDTANTTFEFEGIVTGIPVDVPLDAQVTCEVTIKVSGKTNMTTVLVIASIAAISNINVVNGTQLADVGLPSTVTVTYDDATTASLPVVWNAGTPIYDGSTSGTYVFAGTVTCPTGVINPNAVTATVSVDVAP
;
A
#
# COMPACT_ATOMS: atom_id res chain seq x y z
N MET A 1 4.54 17.67 -5.28
CA MET A 1 5.42 17.38 -6.45
C MET A 1 4.97 16.02 -6.97
N ALA A 2 4.83 15.85 -8.30
CA ALA A 2 4.54 14.54 -8.86
C ALA A 2 5.66 13.59 -8.47
N ASN A 3 5.33 12.47 -7.86
CA ASN A 3 6.31 11.47 -7.41
C ASN A 3 6.62 10.55 -8.60
N GLU A 4 7.39 11.09 -9.57
CA GLU A 4 7.83 10.33 -10.73
C GLU A 4 8.89 9.31 -10.28
N PHE A 5 8.71 8.05 -10.65
CA PHE A 5 9.63 6.96 -10.33
C PHE A 5 9.83 6.04 -11.53
N ILE A 6 10.95 5.31 -11.53
CA ILE A 6 11.25 4.28 -12.54
C ILE A 6 10.81 2.91 -12.03
N GLY A 7 10.50 1.99 -12.94
CA GLY A 7 10.02 0.64 -12.57
C GLY A 7 11.07 -0.28 -11.92
N LEU A 8 12.30 0.19 -11.70
CA LEU A 8 13.34 -0.61 -11.06
C LEU A 8 12.97 -0.93 -9.60
N GLY A 9 12.89 -2.22 -9.27
CA GLY A 9 12.47 -2.68 -7.95
C GLY A 9 10.99 -3.07 -7.86
N ALA A 10 10.19 -2.85 -8.91
CA ALA A 10 8.83 -3.39 -8.97
C ALA A 10 8.84 -4.91 -8.85
N LYS A 11 7.83 -5.47 -8.20
CA LYS A 11 7.70 -6.91 -7.98
C LYS A 11 6.38 -7.40 -8.53
N PHE A 12 6.40 -8.57 -9.13
CA PHE A 12 5.22 -9.34 -9.46
C PHE A 12 5.22 -10.61 -8.61
N ASN A 13 4.25 -10.73 -7.73
CA ASN A 13 4.14 -11.82 -6.76
C ASN A 13 2.98 -12.74 -7.14
N ARG A 14 3.15 -14.02 -6.86
CA ARG A 14 2.12 -15.05 -6.93
C ARG A 14 1.83 -15.57 -5.53
N TRP A 15 0.57 -15.83 -5.21
CA TRP A 15 0.19 -16.49 -3.97
C TRP A 15 0.46 -18.00 -4.07
N ASP A 16 1.22 -18.57 -3.14
CA ASP A 16 1.55 -20.01 -3.13
C ASP A 16 0.62 -20.85 -2.25
N GLY A 17 -0.40 -20.23 -1.66
CA GLY A 17 -1.30 -20.82 -0.68
C GLY A 17 -1.02 -20.41 0.77
N SER A 18 0.16 -19.85 1.05
CA SER A 18 0.58 -19.42 2.39
C SER A 18 1.22 -18.03 2.40
N ALA A 19 1.93 -17.65 1.32
CA ALA A 19 2.67 -16.40 1.22
C ALA A 19 2.70 -15.85 -0.21
N TRP A 20 2.99 -14.56 -0.34
CA TRP A 20 3.33 -13.92 -1.60
C TRP A 20 4.76 -14.26 -2.00
N THR A 21 4.91 -14.97 -3.10
CA THR A 21 6.21 -15.39 -3.64
C THR A 21 6.55 -14.60 -4.89
N PRO A 22 7.66 -13.84 -4.92
CA PRO A 22 8.03 -13.05 -6.08
C PRO A 22 8.46 -13.95 -7.25
N ILE A 23 7.98 -13.62 -8.45
CA ILE A 23 8.46 -14.20 -9.70
C ILE A 23 9.78 -13.49 -10.06
N ALA A 24 10.83 -14.30 -10.27
CA ALA A 24 12.18 -13.79 -10.52
C ALA A 24 12.41 -13.38 -11.99
N ASN A 25 13.46 -12.58 -12.21
CA ASN A 25 13.97 -12.21 -13.54
C ASN A 25 12.98 -11.45 -14.44
N ILE A 26 12.04 -10.70 -13.85
CA ILE A 26 11.09 -9.86 -14.58
C ILE A 26 11.82 -8.66 -15.19
N THR A 27 11.51 -8.38 -16.44
CA THR A 27 12.06 -7.24 -17.22
C THR A 27 11.03 -6.13 -17.44
N SER A 28 9.75 -6.48 -17.48
CA SER A 28 8.65 -5.51 -17.55
C SER A 28 7.39 -6.05 -16.90
N ILE A 29 6.53 -5.16 -16.40
CA ILE A 29 5.23 -5.50 -15.78
C ILE A 29 4.18 -4.63 -16.43
N THR A 30 3.05 -5.24 -16.81
CA THR A 30 1.84 -4.57 -17.28
C THR A 30 0.74 -4.80 -16.25
N PRO A 31 0.38 -3.78 -15.45
CA PRO A 31 -0.73 -3.88 -14.51
C PRO A 31 -2.07 -4.12 -15.20
N PRO A 32 -3.10 -4.60 -14.45
CA PRO A 32 -4.45 -4.77 -14.99
C PRO A 32 -4.99 -3.52 -15.67
N ALA A 33 -5.58 -3.69 -16.84
CA ALA A 33 -6.18 -2.62 -17.65
C ALA A 33 -7.70 -2.75 -17.70
N PRO A 34 -8.43 -2.35 -16.64
CA PRO A 34 -9.88 -2.55 -16.57
C PRO A 34 -10.61 -1.70 -17.61
N THR A 35 -11.64 -2.30 -18.21
CA THR A 35 -12.54 -1.65 -19.15
C THR A 35 -13.99 -1.67 -18.64
N LYS A 36 -14.82 -0.81 -19.21
CA LYS A 36 -16.25 -0.75 -18.90
C LYS A 36 -17.05 -0.66 -20.19
N ASP A 37 -18.00 -1.55 -20.34
CA ASP A 37 -18.94 -1.49 -21.45
C ASP A 37 -19.89 -0.31 -21.31
N THR A 38 -20.35 0.19 -22.45
CA THR A 38 -21.39 1.22 -22.53
C THR A 38 -22.55 0.72 -23.38
N VAL A 39 -23.76 0.98 -22.92
CA VAL A 39 -24.97 0.67 -23.65
C VAL A 39 -25.58 1.97 -24.16
N ASP A 40 -25.80 2.04 -25.48
CA ASP A 40 -26.44 3.18 -26.12
C ASP A 40 -27.94 3.17 -25.79
N VAL A 41 -28.42 4.24 -25.18
CA VAL A 41 -29.83 4.45 -24.79
C VAL A 41 -30.42 5.67 -25.49
N THR A 42 -29.82 6.10 -26.60
CA THR A 42 -30.28 7.22 -27.39
C THR A 42 -31.68 6.94 -27.97
N THR A 43 -32.57 7.89 -27.87
CA THR A 43 -33.93 7.81 -28.40
C THR A 43 -34.16 8.84 -29.51
N MET A 44 -35.24 8.70 -30.27
CA MET A 44 -35.60 9.68 -31.30
C MET A 44 -36.02 11.04 -30.74
N ASP A 45 -36.26 11.12 -29.41
CA ASP A 45 -36.57 12.36 -28.71
C ASP A 45 -35.30 13.16 -28.32
N ASP A 46 -34.11 12.59 -28.53
CA ASP A 46 -32.83 13.25 -28.29
C ASP A 46 -32.49 14.19 -29.48
N ILE A 47 -33.15 15.34 -29.52
CA ILE A 47 -33.08 16.32 -30.63
C ILE A 47 -31.80 17.16 -30.65
N ASP A 48 -30.95 17.04 -29.63
CA ASP A 48 -29.67 17.74 -29.54
C ASP A 48 -28.55 17.12 -30.41
N GLY A 49 -28.83 15.95 -31.01
CA GLY A 49 -27.91 15.23 -31.90
C GLY A 49 -26.77 14.50 -31.18
N TYR A 50 -26.80 14.41 -29.85
CA TYR A 50 -25.81 13.68 -29.07
C TYR A 50 -26.35 12.33 -28.63
N ARG A 51 -25.45 11.32 -28.66
CA ARG A 51 -25.77 9.98 -28.13
C ARG A 51 -25.75 9.96 -26.61
N ARG A 52 -26.63 9.16 -26.02
CA ARG A 52 -26.69 8.91 -24.58
C ARG A 52 -26.29 7.50 -24.28
N PHE A 53 -25.44 7.34 -23.25
CA PHE A 53 -24.93 6.04 -22.84
C PHE A 53 -25.13 5.82 -21.35
N ILE A 54 -25.43 4.57 -20.99
CA ILE A 54 -25.34 4.09 -19.59
C ILE A 54 -24.18 3.11 -19.47
N GLY A 55 -23.63 3.00 -18.24
CA GLY A 55 -22.53 2.07 -17.97
C GLY A 55 -23.05 0.64 -17.88
N GLY A 56 -22.41 -0.28 -18.62
CA GLY A 56 -22.61 -1.71 -18.57
C GLY A 56 -21.68 -2.43 -17.59
N LEU A 57 -21.37 -3.69 -17.88
CA LEU A 57 -20.44 -4.51 -17.10
C LEU A 57 -19.02 -3.98 -17.18
N ARG A 58 -18.20 -4.39 -16.22
CA ARG A 58 -16.78 -4.10 -16.15
C ARG A 58 -16.00 -5.37 -16.38
N ASP A 59 -14.93 -5.29 -17.15
CA ASP A 59 -13.93 -6.33 -17.33
C ASP A 59 -12.64 -5.90 -16.63
N GLY A 60 -12.02 -6.79 -15.86
CA GLY A 60 -10.74 -6.52 -15.20
C GLY A 60 -9.58 -6.33 -16.18
N GLY A 61 -9.78 -6.67 -17.44
CA GLY A 61 -8.78 -6.59 -18.49
C GLY A 61 -7.72 -7.68 -18.37
N ASP A 62 -6.58 -7.41 -18.97
CA ASP A 62 -5.43 -8.30 -18.92
C ASP A 62 -4.31 -7.64 -18.10
N ALA A 63 -3.58 -8.47 -17.37
CA ALA A 63 -2.32 -8.14 -16.73
C ALA A 63 -1.23 -9.03 -17.30
N GLY A 64 0.04 -8.65 -17.13
CA GLY A 64 1.12 -9.50 -17.59
C GLY A 64 2.50 -9.00 -17.20
N PHE A 65 3.49 -9.77 -17.58
CA PHE A 65 4.88 -9.40 -17.41
C PHE A 65 5.76 -10.16 -18.43
N SER A 66 6.92 -9.57 -18.72
CA SER A 66 7.98 -10.24 -19.45
C SER A 66 9.09 -10.62 -18.48
N MET A 67 9.68 -11.79 -18.66
CA MET A 67 10.80 -12.25 -17.85
C MET A 67 11.88 -12.91 -18.70
N ASN A 68 13.11 -12.90 -18.20
CA ASN A 68 14.16 -13.75 -18.74
C ASN A 68 13.84 -15.21 -18.42
N PHE A 69 13.85 -16.06 -19.42
CA PHE A 69 13.47 -17.47 -19.30
C PHE A 69 14.35 -18.20 -18.29
N THR A 70 13.69 -18.90 -17.36
CA THR A 70 14.31 -19.90 -16.49
C THR A 70 13.40 -21.12 -16.41
N GLY A 71 13.98 -22.32 -16.44
CA GLY A 71 13.18 -23.56 -16.42
C GLY A 71 12.29 -23.69 -15.18
N GLY A 72 12.75 -23.24 -14.00
CA GLY A 72 11.98 -23.26 -12.76
C GLY A 72 10.82 -22.25 -12.76
N GLY A 73 11.08 -21.00 -13.15
CA GLY A 73 10.05 -19.96 -13.24
C GLY A 73 8.97 -20.32 -14.27
N TYR A 74 9.39 -20.76 -15.45
CA TYR A 74 8.46 -21.21 -16.49
C TYR A 74 7.62 -22.42 -16.04
N GLY A 75 8.21 -23.39 -15.32
CA GLY A 75 7.51 -24.57 -14.83
C GLY A 75 6.32 -24.24 -13.91
N ILE A 76 6.46 -23.24 -13.04
CA ILE A 76 5.39 -22.74 -12.15
C ILE A 76 4.26 -22.13 -12.98
N LEU A 77 4.61 -21.24 -13.94
CA LEU A 77 3.64 -20.59 -14.80
C LEU A 77 2.92 -21.55 -15.74
N LYS A 78 3.64 -22.58 -16.22
CA LYS A 78 3.05 -23.66 -17.01
C LYS A 78 2.04 -24.47 -16.19
N SER A 79 2.34 -24.74 -14.93
CA SER A 79 1.40 -25.38 -14.03
C SER A 79 0.13 -24.55 -13.80
N ASP A 80 0.28 -23.23 -13.67
CA ASP A 80 -0.86 -22.31 -13.55
C ASP A 80 -1.67 -22.24 -14.85
N PHE A 81 -1.01 -22.28 -16.00
CA PHE A 81 -1.68 -22.30 -17.31
C PHE A 81 -2.47 -23.59 -17.56
N GLU A 82 -1.99 -24.73 -17.09
CA GLU A 82 -2.65 -26.04 -17.22
C GLU A 82 -3.71 -26.27 -16.13
N ASN A 83 -3.75 -25.40 -15.10
CA ASN A 83 -4.70 -25.49 -14.01
C ASN A 83 -5.86 -24.53 -14.24
N ASP A 84 -7.09 -25.03 -14.26
CA ASP A 84 -8.31 -24.22 -14.43
C ASP A 84 -8.66 -23.37 -13.18
N ALA A 85 -7.86 -23.44 -12.12
CA ALA A 85 -8.10 -22.68 -10.91
C ALA A 85 -7.64 -21.23 -11.06
N ILE A 86 -8.45 -20.32 -10.55
CA ILE A 86 -8.08 -18.90 -10.43
C ILE A 86 -6.95 -18.77 -9.41
N GLN A 87 -5.89 -18.06 -9.79
CA GLN A 87 -4.74 -17.75 -8.95
C GLN A 87 -4.78 -16.30 -8.47
N ASN A 88 -4.16 -16.04 -7.32
CA ASN A 88 -4.01 -14.70 -6.77
C ASN A 88 -2.64 -14.13 -7.14
N TYR A 89 -2.64 -12.88 -7.61
CA TYR A 89 -1.45 -12.15 -8.03
C TYR A 89 -1.39 -10.78 -7.36
N GLN A 90 -0.18 -10.30 -7.19
CA GLN A 90 0.10 -8.99 -6.58
C GLN A 90 1.23 -8.30 -7.34
N ILE A 91 1.02 -7.05 -7.70
CA ILE A 91 2.06 -6.17 -8.25
C ILE A 91 2.37 -5.11 -7.21
N VAL A 92 3.64 -4.97 -6.82
CA VAL A 92 4.10 -3.94 -5.90
C VAL A 92 4.99 -2.97 -6.66
N LEU A 93 4.61 -1.71 -6.70
CA LEU A 93 5.39 -0.65 -7.32
C LEU A 93 6.47 -0.13 -6.35
N PRO A 94 7.61 0.36 -6.87
CA PRO A 94 8.71 0.86 -6.05
C PRO A 94 8.55 2.35 -5.69
N ASP A 95 7.31 2.81 -5.57
CA ASP A 95 7.02 4.15 -5.07
C ASP A 95 7.11 4.21 -3.54
N THR A 96 7.15 5.41 -2.96
CA THR A 96 7.24 5.60 -1.50
C THR A 96 6.08 4.98 -0.74
N ALA A 97 4.90 4.94 -1.37
CA ALA A 97 3.68 4.37 -0.82
C ALA A 97 3.58 2.84 -1.02
N ASN A 98 4.55 2.21 -1.70
CA ASN A 98 4.50 0.79 -2.09
C ASN A 98 3.13 0.43 -2.69
N THR A 99 2.69 1.22 -3.67
CA THR A 99 1.39 1.00 -4.33
C THR A 99 1.30 -0.43 -4.82
N THR A 100 0.25 -1.11 -4.37
CA THR A 100 0.07 -2.54 -4.60
C THR A 100 -1.24 -2.76 -5.33
N PHE A 101 -1.19 -3.55 -6.41
CA PHE A 101 -2.36 -4.05 -7.13
C PHE A 101 -2.52 -5.53 -6.80
N GLU A 102 -3.65 -5.91 -6.22
CA GLU A 102 -4.01 -7.30 -5.94
C GLU A 102 -5.21 -7.69 -6.80
N PHE A 103 -5.10 -8.83 -7.46
CA PHE A 103 -6.14 -9.33 -8.35
C PHE A 103 -6.08 -10.86 -8.47
N GLU A 104 -7.20 -11.41 -8.85
CA GLU A 104 -7.36 -12.81 -9.20
C GLU A 104 -7.31 -12.95 -10.72
N GLY A 105 -6.73 -14.04 -11.23
CA GLY A 105 -6.65 -14.24 -12.67
C GLY A 105 -6.27 -15.65 -13.08
N ILE A 106 -6.36 -15.87 -14.38
CA ILE A 106 -6.04 -17.13 -15.05
C ILE A 106 -4.94 -16.83 -16.06
N VAL A 107 -3.87 -17.61 -16.06
CA VAL A 107 -2.81 -17.51 -17.08
C VAL A 107 -3.38 -17.96 -18.42
N THR A 108 -3.37 -17.07 -19.42
CA THR A 108 -3.94 -17.32 -20.76
C THR A 108 -2.87 -17.48 -21.83
N GLY A 109 -1.63 -17.08 -21.56
CA GLY A 109 -0.53 -17.20 -22.51
C GLY A 109 0.83 -17.17 -21.83
N ILE A 110 1.75 -18.02 -22.30
CA ILE A 110 3.14 -18.10 -21.83
C ILE A 110 4.11 -18.32 -23.00
N PRO A 111 4.05 -17.51 -24.09
CA PRO A 111 4.95 -17.66 -25.21
C PRO A 111 6.41 -17.48 -24.80
N VAL A 112 7.29 -18.27 -25.39
CA VAL A 112 8.74 -18.19 -25.21
C VAL A 112 9.37 -17.75 -26.52
N ASP A 113 10.20 -16.71 -26.49
CA ASP A 113 11.00 -16.24 -27.61
C ASP A 113 12.45 -16.69 -27.45
N VAL A 114 13.00 -17.31 -28.49
CA VAL A 114 14.34 -17.90 -28.50
C VAL A 114 15.15 -17.29 -29.66
N PRO A 115 15.66 -16.07 -29.49
CA PRO A 115 16.45 -15.41 -30.53
C PRO A 115 17.85 -16.04 -30.65
N LEU A 116 18.46 -15.87 -31.84
CA LEU A 116 19.81 -16.43 -32.12
C LEU A 116 20.91 -15.72 -31.32
N ASP A 117 20.78 -14.42 -31.10
CA ASP A 117 21.85 -13.52 -30.59
C ASP A 117 21.39 -12.65 -29.41
N ALA A 118 20.26 -12.98 -28.80
CA ALA A 118 19.74 -12.28 -27.62
C ALA A 118 19.27 -13.26 -26.56
N GLN A 119 18.89 -12.73 -25.40
CA GLN A 119 18.42 -13.54 -24.28
C GLN A 119 17.06 -14.17 -24.59
N VAL A 120 16.90 -15.42 -24.18
CA VAL A 120 15.60 -16.11 -24.22
C VAL A 120 14.66 -15.47 -23.21
N THR A 121 13.48 -15.08 -23.69
CA THR A 121 12.46 -14.40 -22.86
C THR A 121 11.15 -15.18 -22.86
N CYS A 122 10.34 -14.94 -21.85
CA CYS A 122 8.98 -15.44 -21.76
C CYS A 122 8.06 -14.26 -21.46
N GLU A 123 6.97 -14.14 -22.21
CA GLU A 123 5.89 -13.19 -21.94
C GLU A 123 4.71 -13.92 -21.32
N VAL A 124 4.17 -13.38 -20.24
CA VAL A 124 3.07 -13.99 -19.51
C VAL A 124 1.85 -13.07 -19.59
N THR A 125 0.74 -13.63 -20.02
CA THR A 125 -0.56 -12.94 -20.06
C THR A 125 -1.50 -13.60 -19.07
N ILE A 126 -2.16 -12.77 -18.25
CA ILE A 126 -3.11 -13.20 -17.22
C ILE A 126 -4.42 -12.45 -17.46
N LYS A 127 -5.49 -13.18 -17.71
CA LYS A 127 -6.84 -12.61 -17.74
C LYS A 127 -7.32 -12.38 -16.32
N VAL A 128 -7.62 -11.13 -15.98
CA VAL A 128 -8.09 -10.77 -14.66
C VAL A 128 -9.54 -11.23 -14.46
N SER A 129 -9.79 -11.93 -13.36
CA SER A 129 -11.12 -12.38 -12.94
C SER A 129 -11.62 -11.48 -11.81
N GLY A 130 -12.70 -10.75 -12.04
CA GLY A 130 -13.26 -9.86 -11.03
C GLY A 130 -12.60 -8.49 -10.95
N LYS A 131 -12.54 -7.93 -9.75
CA LYS A 131 -12.07 -6.57 -9.47
C LYS A 131 -10.61 -6.57 -9.05
N THR A 132 -9.82 -5.68 -9.62
CA THR A 132 -8.48 -5.33 -9.09
C THR A 132 -8.64 -4.42 -7.87
N ASN A 133 -7.98 -4.76 -6.77
CA ASN A 133 -7.85 -3.91 -5.60
C ASN A 133 -6.50 -3.17 -5.66
N MET A 134 -6.55 -1.86 -5.47
CA MET A 134 -5.35 -1.04 -5.33
C MET A 134 -5.25 -0.58 -3.88
N THR A 135 -4.12 -0.84 -3.25
CA THR A 135 -3.79 -0.38 -1.91
C THR A 135 -2.50 0.40 -1.93
N THR A 136 -2.43 1.43 -1.10
CA THR A 136 -1.21 2.20 -0.84
C THR A 136 -0.85 2.05 0.62
N VAL A 137 0.43 1.92 0.92
CA VAL A 137 0.93 1.92 2.29
C VAL A 137 1.43 3.32 2.61
N LEU A 138 0.78 3.97 3.58
CA LEU A 138 1.19 5.29 4.04
C LEU A 138 2.34 5.16 5.04
N VAL A 139 3.38 5.97 4.87
CA VAL A 139 4.54 6.01 5.77
C VAL A 139 4.44 7.24 6.68
N ILE A 140 4.58 7.05 7.99
CA ILE A 140 4.62 8.18 8.91
C ILE A 140 5.91 8.97 8.66
N ALA A 141 5.78 10.19 8.17
CA ALA A 141 6.86 11.13 7.91
C ALA A 141 7.21 11.96 9.16
N SER A 142 6.20 12.43 9.88
CA SER A 142 6.37 13.22 11.10
C SER A 142 5.15 13.16 12.01
N ILE A 143 5.35 13.58 13.27
CA ILE A 143 4.29 13.75 14.25
C ILE A 143 4.26 15.23 14.66
N ALA A 144 3.07 15.82 14.73
CA ALA A 144 2.91 17.20 15.11
C ALA A 144 3.42 17.44 16.54
N ALA A 145 4.06 18.58 16.75
CA ALA A 145 4.52 18.97 18.07
C ALA A 145 3.33 19.13 19.03
N ILE A 146 3.51 18.63 20.26
CA ILE A 146 2.52 18.71 21.33
C ILE A 146 2.98 19.81 22.31
N SER A 147 2.04 20.67 22.69
CA SER A 147 2.32 21.72 23.66
C SER A 147 2.67 21.12 25.03
N ASN A 148 3.57 21.79 25.76
CA ASN A 148 3.91 21.41 27.13
C ASN A 148 2.65 21.38 28.02
N ILE A 149 2.62 20.43 28.92
CA ILE A 149 1.54 20.28 29.91
C ILE A 149 2.10 20.75 31.26
N ASN A 150 1.42 21.71 31.88
CA ASN A 150 1.79 22.21 33.21
C ASN A 150 0.82 21.61 34.23
N VAL A 151 1.35 20.99 35.27
CA VAL A 151 0.56 20.38 36.34
C VAL A 151 1.01 20.89 37.73
N VAL A 152 0.11 20.84 38.68
CA VAL A 152 0.43 21.21 40.07
C VAL A 152 1.16 20.06 40.77
N ASN A 153 1.94 20.39 41.79
CA ASN A 153 2.61 19.39 42.61
C ASN A 153 1.58 18.43 43.25
N GLY A 154 1.86 17.14 43.25
CA GLY A 154 0.96 16.08 43.71
C GLY A 154 0.05 15.48 42.63
N THR A 155 0.10 15.94 41.36
CA THR A 155 -0.69 15.38 40.26
C THR A 155 -0.27 13.93 39.96
N GLN A 156 -1.24 13.01 39.98
CA GLN A 156 -0.98 11.62 39.59
C GLN A 156 -0.80 11.47 38.10
N LEU A 157 -0.04 10.45 37.65
CA LEU A 157 0.22 10.21 36.21
C LEU A 157 -1.06 10.09 35.36
N ALA A 158 -2.11 9.48 35.92
CA ALA A 158 -3.40 9.33 35.24
C ALA A 158 -4.12 10.67 35.00
N ASP A 159 -3.80 11.70 35.81
CA ASP A 159 -4.46 13.01 35.79
C ASP A 159 -3.63 14.07 35.04
N VAL A 160 -2.44 13.71 34.53
CA VAL A 160 -1.55 14.63 33.77
C VAL A 160 -2.23 15.16 32.50
N GLY A 161 -3.16 14.40 31.91
CA GLY A 161 -3.84 14.78 30.68
C GLY A 161 -3.03 14.53 29.41
N LEU A 162 -2.18 13.49 29.41
CA LEU A 162 -1.47 13.08 28.21
C LEU A 162 -2.49 12.76 27.08
N PRO A 163 -2.28 13.24 25.85
CA PRO A 163 -3.23 13.00 24.76
C PRO A 163 -3.28 11.49 24.42
N SER A 164 -4.49 10.99 24.18
CA SER A 164 -4.71 9.61 23.76
C SER A 164 -4.43 9.38 22.28
N THR A 165 -4.37 10.45 21.49
CA THR A 165 -4.09 10.45 20.06
C THR A 165 -3.14 11.59 19.70
N VAL A 166 -2.38 11.40 18.61
CA VAL A 166 -1.47 12.42 18.06
C VAL A 166 -1.73 12.59 16.56
N THR A 167 -1.53 13.80 16.06
CA THR A 167 -1.62 14.09 14.63
C THR A 167 -0.31 13.66 13.96
N VAL A 168 -0.41 12.72 13.03
CA VAL A 168 0.69 12.29 12.17
C VAL A 168 0.55 12.93 10.80
N THR A 169 1.67 13.19 10.13
CA THR A 169 1.74 13.55 8.72
C THR A 169 2.39 12.39 7.99
N TYR A 170 1.76 11.94 6.93
CA TYR A 170 2.28 10.88 6.07
C TYR A 170 3.22 11.42 4.98
N ASP A 171 3.86 10.53 4.26
CA ASP A 171 4.78 10.82 3.15
C ASP A 171 4.09 11.48 1.95
N ASP A 172 2.79 11.26 1.78
CA ASP A 172 1.93 11.94 0.78
C ASP A 172 1.43 13.34 1.24
N ALA A 173 1.92 13.83 2.38
CA ALA A 173 1.52 15.07 3.04
C ALA A 173 0.07 15.10 3.59
N THR A 174 -0.66 14.01 3.56
CA THR A 174 -1.94 13.90 4.27
C THR A 174 -1.72 13.72 5.77
N THR A 175 -2.73 14.01 6.57
CA THR A 175 -2.65 13.94 8.03
C THR A 175 -3.76 13.06 8.60
N ALA A 176 -3.46 12.38 9.70
CA ALA A 176 -4.45 11.61 10.48
C ALA A 176 -4.18 11.72 11.99
N SER A 177 -5.21 11.43 12.78
CA SER A 177 -5.06 11.29 14.24
C SER A 177 -4.95 9.81 14.58
N LEU A 178 -3.81 9.40 15.14
CA LEU A 178 -3.55 8.02 15.51
C LEU A 178 -3.41 7.83 17.02
N PRO A 179 -3.83 6.68 17.57
CA PRO A 179 -3.64 6.36 18.97
C PRO A 179 -2.16 6.32 19.35
N VAL A 180 -1.85 6.77 20.56
CA VAL A 180 -0.48 6.80 21.08
C VAL A 180 -0.43 6.15 22.47
N VAL A 181 0.63 5.39 22.71
CA VAL A 181 0.94 4.80 24.02
C VAL A 181 2.18 5.48 24.57
N TRP A 182 2.05 6.10 25.73
CA TRP A 182 3.12 6.85 26.38
C TRP A 182 3.96 5.95 27.29
N ASN A 183 5.27 6.24 27.36
CA ASN A 183 6.17 5.63 28.34
C ASN A 183 5.95 6.23 29.75
N ALA A 184 6.75 5.83 30.72
CA ALA A 184 6.68 6.34 32.11
C ALA A 184 7.34 7.70 32.34
N GLY A 185 7.82 8.36 31.26
CA GLY A 185 8.59 9.60 31.34
C GLY A 185 10.09 9.40 31.54
N THR A 186 10.85 10.44 31.21
CA THR A 186 12.32 10.51 31.47
C THR A 186 12.64 11.90 32.04
N PRO A 187 13.09 12.00 33.33
CA PRO A 187 13.10 10.90 34.32
C PRO A 187 11.71 10.26 34.54
N ILE A 188 11.66 9.11 35.22
CA ILE A 188 10.37 8.48 35.56
C ILE A 188 9.51 9.50 36.31
N TYR A 189 8.27 9.65 35.85
CA TYR A 189 7.35 10.65 36.38
C TYR A 189 7.08 10.48 37.86
N ASP A 190 7.33 11.55 38.63
CA ASP A 190 6.97 11.72 40.02
C ASP A 190 6.25 13.06 40.18
N GLY A 191 4.93 12.99 40.36
CA GLY A 191 4.11 14.20 40.49
C GLY A 191 4.36 14.97 41.78
N SER A 192 5.09 14.40 42.75
CA SER A 192 5.43 15.04 44.03
C SER A 192 6.77 15.82 43.97
N THR A 193 7.50 15.66 42.88
CA THR A 193 8.80 16.31 42.68
C THR A 193 8.69 17.32 41.55
N SER A 194 8.99 18.61 41.84
CA SER A 194 8.97 19.66 40.83
C SER A 194 10.07 19.44 39.78
N GLY A 195 9.73 19.65 38.53
CA GLY A 195 10.67 19.45 37.41
C GLY A 195 9.96 19.16 36.08
N THR A 196 10.78 19.00 35.05
CA THR A 196 10.32 18.66 33.70
C THR A 196 10.50 17.18 33.42
N TYR A 197 9.44 16.53 32.98
CA TYR A 197 9.41 15.12 32.63
C TYR A 197 9.06 15.00 31.14
N VAL A 198 9.92 14.31 30.36
CA VAL A 198 9.71 14.12 28.93
C VAL A 198 9.11 12.74 28.68
N PHE A 199 7.92 12.71 28.11
CA PHE A 199 7.25 11.48 27.69
C PHE A 199 7.49 11.21 26.20
N ALA A 200 7.84 9.97 25.89
CA ALA A 200 7.92 9.47 24.53
C ALA A 200 6.72 8.55 24.26
N GLY A 201 6.02 8.83 23.16
CA GLY A 201 4.83 8.11 22.74
C GLY A 201 5.07 7.27 21.51
N THR A 202 4.67 5.99 21.56
CA THR A 202 4.66 5.10 20.41
C THR A 202 3.28 5.10 19.77
N VAL A 203 3.23 5.37 18.47
CA VAL A 203 1.97 5.43 17.71
C VAL A 203 1.55 4.02 17.30
N THR A 204 0.26 3.71 17.46
CA THR A 204 -0.33 2.47 16.96
C THR A 204 -0.76 2.67 15.51
N CYS A 205 -0.09 1.96 14.58
CA CYS A 205 -0.38 2.05 13.15
C CYS A 205 -1.58 1.16 12.79
N PRO A 206 -2.62 1.69 12.13
CA PRO A 206 -3.68 0.87 11.54
C PRO A 206 -3.19 0.13 10.29
N THR A 207 -4.02 -0.77 9.77
CA THR A 207 -3.75 -1.47 8.50
C THR A 207 -3.50 -0.46 7.37
N GLY A 208 -2.45 -0.65 6.58
CA GLY A 208 -2.06 0.26 5.50
C GLY A 208 -1.21 1.46 5.95
N VAL A 209 -0.80 1.52 7.20
CA VAL A 209 0.13 2.54 7.73
C VAL A 209 1.34 1.86 8.35
N ILE A 210 2.53 2.35 8.05
CA ILE A 210 3.79 1.85 8.63
C ILE A 210 4.63 2.99 9.19
N ASN A 211 5.47 2.67 10.17
CA ASN A 211 6.42 3.59 10.79
C ASN A 211 7.85 3.01 10.78
N PRO A 212 8.48 2.85 9.60
CA PRO A 212 9.79 2.20 9.48
C PRO A 212 10.92 3.02 10.13
N ASN A 213 10.74 4.34 10.24
CA ASN A 213 11.71 5.25 10.84
C ASN A 213 11.54 5.40 12.34
N ALA A 214 10.65 4.63 12.97
CA ALA A 214 10.35 4.67 14.40
C ALA A 214 10.09 6.11 14.91
N VAL A 215 9.36 6.92 14.14
CA VAL A 215 8.98 8.28 14.52
C VAL A 215 8.12 8.20 15.78
N THR A 216 8.52 8.92 16.84
CA THR A 216 7.84 8.94 18.14
C THR A 216 7.29 10.33 18.46
N ALA A 217 6.17 10.36 19.15
CA ALA A 217 5.64 11.58 19.74
C ALA A 217 6.45 11.95 20.98
N THR A 218 6.61 13.24 21.25
CA THR A 218 7.22 13.73 22.48
C THR A 218 6.36 14.83 23.09
N VAL A 219 6.24 14.81 24.42
CA VAL A 219 5.60 15.88 25.20
C VAL A 219 6.34 16.10 26.50
N SER A 220 6.51 17.34 26.87
CA SER A 220 7.07 17.72 28.18
C SER A 220 5.95 18.01 29.16
N VAL A 221 6.09 17.49 30.36
CA VAL A 221 5.21 17.76 31.51
C VAL A 221 6.01 18.47 32.56
N ASP A 222 5.59 19.68 32.93
CA ASP A 222 6.24 20.53 33.93
C ASP A 222 5.42 20.49 35.23
N VAL A 223 6.00 19.91 36.30
CA VAL A 223 5.42 19.90 37.63
C VAL A 223 5.86 21.15 38.36
N ALA A 224 4.89 21.93 38.81
CA ALA A 224 5.15 23.16 39.57
C ALA A 224 5.89 22.88 40.88
N PRO A 225 6.67 23.86 41.43
CA PRO A 225 7.32 23.74 42.71
C PRO A 225 6.36 23.62 43.88
#